data_266975902f159d162b459f5b923d6aef
#
_entry.id   266975902f159d162b459f5b923d6aef
#
_cell.length_a   1.000
_cell.length_b   1.000
_cell.length_c   1.000
_cell.angle_alpha   90.00
_cell.angle_beta   90.00
_cell.angle_gamma   90.00
#
_symmetry.space_group_name_H-M   'P 1'
#
loop_
_entity.id
_entity.type
_entity.pdbx_description
1 polymer ?
#
loop_
_entity_poly.entity_id
_entity_poly.type
_entity_poly.pdbx_seq_one_letter_code
_entity_poly.pdbx_strand_id
1 'polypeptide(L)'
;SANPTGPLHVGHGRGAAVGSSLANLMLAAGYDVTREYLINDAGNQMHNLALSVNARYLELFGKEVSFPENGYHGEDIIVTARRIKEKYGDKFLHMEETERLSAFQTLAKDEKLAALREDLEAFNCKFDVWFSEQSLHDAGKIKEAVDTLQKKDYVYEKGGALWFRSTKFGDDKDRVVIRDNGVSTYFAADIAYHQNKFQRGFDRIINLWG
;
A
#
# COMPACT_ATOMS: atom_id res chain seq x y z
N SER A 1 -6.18 4.97 5.69
CA SER A 1 -5.11 4.76 4.71
C SER A 1 -5.67 4.83 3.29
N ALA A 2 -4.89 5.34 2.35
CA ALA A 2 -5.19 5.38 0.93
C ALA A 2 -3.97 4.93 0.13
N ASN A 3 -4.18 4.41 -1.08
CA ASN A 3 -3.09 3.99 -1.94
C ASN A 3 -2.33 5.23 -2.46
N PRO A 4 -1.00 5.20 -2.52
CA PRO A 4 -0.21 6.34 -2.99
C PRO A 4 -0.20 6.43 -4.53
N THR A 5 -1.38 6.41 -5.14
CA THR A 5 -1.60 6.43 -6.58
C THR A 5 -2.31 7.68 -7.08
N GLY A 6 -2.76 8.53 -6.17
CA GLY A 6 -3.47 9.77 -6.49
C GLY A 6 -3.83 10.59 -5.25
N PRO A 7 -4.52 11.72 -5.41
CA PRO A 7 -4.94 12.60 -4.32
C PRO A 7 -6.02 11.96 -3.44
N LEU A 8 -6.16 12.48 -2.21
CA LEU A 8 -7.25 12.11 -1.32
C LEU A 8 -8.60 12.61 -1.86
N HIS A 9 -9.65 11.90 -1.53
CA HIS A 9 -11.03 12.31 -1.81
C HIS A 9 -11.89 12.29 -0.53
N VAL A 10 -13.13 12.76 -0.61
CA VAL A 10 -14.02 12.92 0.55
C VAL A 10 -14.23 11.61 1.33
N GLY A 11 -14.21 10.45 0.67
CA GLY A 11 -14.30 9.15 1.34
C GLY A 11 -13.11 8.88 2.28
N HIS A 12 -11.91 9.25 1.85
CA HIS A 12 -10.70 9.20 2.70
C HIS A 12 -10.79 10.19 3.87
N GLY A 13 -11.27 11.41 3.62
CA GLY A 13 -11.49 12.43 4.64
C GLY A 13 -12.46 11.97 5.73
N ARG A 14 -13.52 11.25 5.36
CA ARG A 14 -14.45 10.64 6.34
C ARG A 14 -13.74 9.65 7.26
N GLY A 15 -12.97 8.72 6.70
CA GLY A 15 -12.19 7.75 7.49
C GLY A 15 -11.17 8.44 8.41
N ALA A 16 -10.48 9.46 7.89
CA ALA A 16 -9.53 10.26 8.65
C ALA A 16 -10.20 10.99 9.84
N ALA A 17 -11.35 11.62 9.60
CA ALA A 17 -12.11 12.33 10.65
C ALA A 17 -12.57 11.36 11.76
N VAL A 18 -13.16 10.22 11.39
CA VAL A 18 -13.61 9.20 12.35
C VAL A 18 -12.45 8.65 13.17
N GLY A 19 -11.34 8.28 12.50
CA GLY A 19 -10.17 7.71 13.16
C GLY A 19 -9.47 8.69 14.08
N SER A 20 -9.29 9.93 13.62
CA SER A 20 -8.68 10.98 14.44
C SER A 20 -9.53 11.33 15.67
N SER A 21 -10.85 11.43 15.51
CA SER A 21 -11.77 11.69 16.64
C SER A 21 -11.75 10.55 17.66
N LEU A 22 -11.79 9.30 17.19
CA LEU A 22 -11.69 8.12 18.06
C LEU A 22 -10.37 8.10 18.83
N ALA A 23 -9.25 8.31 18.13
CA ALA A 23 -7.93 8.36 18.77
C ALA A 23 -7.84 9.46 19.85
N ASN A 24 -8.40 10.65 19.57
CA ASN A 24 -8.43 11.75 20.54
C ASN A 24 -9.28 11.39 21.78
N LEU A 25 -10.44 10.75 21.59
CA LEU A 25 -11.29 10.30 22.69
C LEU A 25 -10.58 9.24 23.55
N MET A 26 -9.89 8.29 22.92
CA MET A 26 -9.14 7.26 23.63
C MET A 26 -7.97 7.86 24.43
N LEU A 27 -7.22 8.81 23.84
CA LEU A 27 -6.17 9.54 24.56
C LEU A 27 -6.74 10.30 25.77
N ALA A 28 -7.87 10.99 25.60
CA ALA A 28 -8.53 11.68 26.71
C ALA A 28 -9.04 10.72 27.80
N ALA A 29 -9.36 9.48 27.44
CA ALA A 29 -9.74 8.41 28.37
C ALA A 29 -8.54 7.70 29.03
N GLY A 30 -7.31 8.14 28.75
CA GLY A 30 -6.08 7.61 29.38
C GLY A 30 -5.45 6.41 28.70
N TYR A 31 -5.87 6.08 27.48
CA TYR A 31 -5.20 5.05 26.69
C TYR A 31 -3.92 5.59 26.04
N ASP A 32 -2.92 4.73 25.90
CA ASP A 32 -1.78 4.98 25.03
C ASP A 32 -2.17 4.61 23.59
N VAL A 33 -2.14 5.58 22.68
CA VAL A 33 -2.68 5.43 21.33
C VAL A 33 -1.62 5.73 20.29
N THR A 34 -1.33 4.78 19.43
CA THR A 34 -0.52 4.95 18.22
C THR A 34 -1.43 5.01 16.99
N ARG A 35 -1.31 6.08 16.21
CA ARG A 35 -2.00 6.25 14.93
C ARG A 35 -1.10 5.76 13.81
N GLU A 36 -1.56 4.77 13.07
CA GLU A 36 -0.78 4.18 12.00
C GLU A 36 -1.48 4.31 10.64
N TYR A 37 -0.72 4.75 9.67
CA TYR A 37 -1.09 4.79 8.25
C TYR A 37 -0.44 3.60 7.54
N LEU A 38 -1.24 2.72 6.92
CA LEU A 38 -0.74 1.68 6.06
C LEU A 38 -0.49 2.25 4.65
N ILE A 39 0.74 2.21 4.21
CA ILE A 39 1.13 2.51 2.83
C ILE A 39 0.97 1.21 2.04
N ASN A 40 -0.04 1.14 1.18
CA ASN A 40 -0.21 0.03 0.26
C ASN A 40 0.70 0.26 -0.98
N ASP A 41 1.98 0.01 -0.79
CA ASP A 41 3.04 0.20 -1.79
C ASP A 41 3.54 -1.13 -2.39
N ALA A 42 2.82 -2.22 -2.15
CA ALA A 42 3.07 -3.52 -2.75
C ALA A 42 2.15 -3.81 -3.95
N GLY A 43 2.63 -4.67 -4.85
CA GLY A 43 1.81 -5.21 -5.93
C GLY A 43 1.70 -4.33 -7.18
N ASN A 44 0.77 -4.70 -8.07
CA ASN A 44 0.67 -4.16 -9.43
C ASN A 44 0.34 -2.66 -9.51
N GLN A 45 -0.24 -2.08 -8.46
CA GLN A 45 -0.61 -0.66 -8.47
C GLN A 45 0.61 0.27 -8.58
N MET A 46 1.70 -0.09 -7.90
CA MET A 46 2.94 0.68 -8.00
C MET A 46 3.60 0.56 -9.36
N HIS A 47 3.54 -0.63 -9.95
CA HIS A 47 4.01 -0.84 -11.31
C HIS A 47 3.18 -0.05 -12.33
N ASN A 48 1.85 -0.07 -12.22
CA ASN A 48 0.96 0.71 -13.07
C ASN A 48 1.19 2.23 -12.92
N LEU A 49 1.49 2.70 -11.71
CA LEU A 49 1.87 4.09 -11.47
C LEU A 49 3.16 4.45 -12.22
N ALA A 50 4.19 3.59 -12.11
CA ALA A 50 5.45 3.79 -12.81
C ALA A 50 5.28 3.82 -14.33
N LEU A 51 4.51 2.87 -14.89
CA LEU A 51 4.19 2.83 -16.32
C LEU A 51 3.46 4.10 -16.78
N SER A 52 2.51 4.59 -16.00
CA SER A 52 1.74 5.80 -16.31
C SER A 52 2.62 7.04 -16.34
N VAL A 53 3.48 7.20 -15.34
CA VAL A 53 4.45 8.30 -15.27
C VAL A 53 5.47 8.20 -16.41
N ASN A 54 5.94 6.99 -16.72
CA ASN A 54 6.86 6.75 -17.83
C ASN A 54 6.25 7.16 -19.16
N ALA A 55 5.02 6.78 -19.44
CA ALA A 55 4.34 7.16 -20.67
C ALA A 55 4.26 8.70 -20.78
N ARG A 56 3.79 9.39 -19.72
CA ARG A 56 3.71 10.86 -19.72
C ARG A 56 5.07 11.54 -19.82
N TYR A 57 6.10 10.99 -19.19
CA TYR A 57 7.45 11.52 -19.29
C TYR A 57 7.99 11.40 -20.73
N LEU A 58 7.83 10.27 -21.39
CA LEU A 58 8.27 10.06 -22.76
C LEU A 58 7.52 10.97 -23.76
N GLU A 59 6.20 11.15 -23.57
CA GLU A 59 5.39 12.10 -24.36
C GLU A 59 5.92 13.54 -24.29
N LEU A 60 6.42 13.98 -23.11
CA LEU A 60 7.01 15.31 -22.94
C LEU A 60 8.29 15.52 -23.79
N PHE A 61 8.89 14.47 -24.31
CA PHE A 61 10.03 14.50 -25.23
C PHE A 61 9.65 14.12 -26.67
N GLY A 62 8.36 14.14 -26.98
CA GLY A 62 7.86 13.86 -28.35
C GLY A 62 7.99 12.40 -28.77
N LYS A 63 8.11 11.48 -27.82
CA LYS A 63 8.07 10.05 -28.12
C LYS A 63 6.63 9.57 -28.26
N GLU A 64 6.36 8.78 -29.28
CA GLU A 64 5.09 8.07 -29.39
C GLU A 64 5.11 6.87 -28.45
N VAL A 65 4.16 6.83 -27.51
CA VAL A 65 4.05 5.76 -26.51
C VAL A 65 2.60 5.34 -26.38
N SER A 66 2.36 4.02 -26.39
CA SER A 66 1.06 3.48 -26.02
C SER A 66 0.87 3.65 -24.52
N PHE A 67 -0.19 4.33 -24.11
CA PHE A 67 -0.51 4.47 -22.69
C PHE A 67 -0.97 3.11 -22.11
N PRO A 68 -0.50 2.70 -20.91
CA PRO A 68 -0.83 1.40 -20.34
C PRO A 68 -2.35 1.27 -20.09
N GLU A 69 -2.93 0.12 -20.44
CA GLU A 69 -4.36 -0.16 -20.32
C GLU A 69 -4.89 0.05 -18.89
N ASN A 70 -4.11 -0.40 -17.88
CA ASN A 70 -4.42 -0.24 -16.46
C ASN A 70 -3.72 0.99 -15.85
N GLY A 71 -3.38 1.98 -16.67
CA GLY A 71 -2.68 3.18 -16.24
C GLY A 71 -3.59 4.22 -15.57
N TYR A 72 -2.97 5.10 -14.83
CA TYR A 72 -3.63 6.23 -14.17
C TYR A 72 -3.66 7.45 -15.10
N HIS A 73 -4.85 7.91 -15.45
CA HIS A 73 -5.06 9.00 -16.42
C HIS A 73 -5.17 10.39 -15.78
N GLY A 74 -5.08 10.48 -14.45
CA GLY A 74 -5.25 11.74 -13.72
C GLY A 74 -4.24 12.81 -14.13
N GLU A 75 -4.62 14.07 -14.02
CA GLU A 75 -3.75 15.21 -14.34
C GLU A 75 -2.51 15.23 -13.40
N ASP A 76 -2.66 14.71 -12.20
CA ASP A 76 -1.60 14.55 -11.21
C ASP A 76 -0.42 13.69 -11.72
N ILE A 77 -0.67 12.73 -12.64
CA ILE A 77 0.38 11.93 -13.28
C ILE A 77 1.18 12.79 -14.27
N ILE A 78 0.49 13.67 -15.02
CA ILE A 78 1.13 14.61 -15.93
C ILE A 78 2.01 15.59 -15.15
N VAL A 79 1.51 16.09 -14.03
CA VAL A 79 2.26 16.98 -13.14
C VAL A 79 3.51 16.29 -12.59
N THR A 80 3.39 15.03 -12.12
CA THR A 80 4.53 14.23 -11.67
C THR A 80 5.58 14.07 -12.77
N ALA A 81 5.17 13.72 -13.99
CA ALA A 81 6.07 13.59 -15.13
C ALA A 81 6.79 14.91 -15.49
N ARG A 82 6.07 16.04 -15.44
CA ARG A 82 6.65 17.38 -15.66
C ARG A 82 7.71 17.71 -14.60
N ARG A 83 7.42 17.49 -13.31
CA ARG A 83 8.37 17.72 -12.22
C ARG A 83 9.63 16.85 -12.34
N ILE A 84 9.48 15.60 -12.77
CA ILE A 84 10.62 14.73 -13.07
C ILE A 84 11.46 15.30 -14.21
N LYS A 85 10.83 15.75 -15.30
CA LYS A 85 11.53 16.39 -16.42
C LYS A 85 12.23 17.68 -16.00
N GLU A 86 11.58 18.54 -15.22
CA GLU A 86 12.15 19.79 -14.72
C GLU A 86 13.38 19.55 -13.85
N LYS A 87 13.33 18.52 -12.98
CA LYS A 87 14.40 18.23 -12.03
C LYS A 87 15.56 17.46 -12.63
N TYR A 88 15.29 16.54 -13.55
CA TYR A 88 16.27 15.57 -14.04
C TYR A 88 16.56 15.67 -15.56
N GLY A 89 15.85 16.56 -16.29
CA GLY A 89 16.00 16.70 -17.73
C GLY A 89 15.66 15.43 -18.49
N ASP A 90 16.53 15.06 -19.40
CA ASP A 90 16.43 13.86 -20.25
C ASP A 90 17.16 12.62 -19.68
N LYS A 91 17.67 12.71 -18.45
CA LYS A 91 18.46 11.65 -17.80
C LYS A 91 17.85 10.25 -17.97
N PHE A 92 16.54 10.14 -17.77
CA PHE A 92 15.84 8.86 -17.81
C PHE A 92 15.58 8.33 -19.23
N LEU A 93 15.72 9.14 -20.27
CA LEU A 93 15.63 8.66 -21.66
C LEU A 93 16.77 7.71 -22.04
N HIS A 94 17.91 7.83 -21.38
CA HIS A 94 19.13 7.09 -21.65
C HIS A 94 19.31 5.85 -20.75
N MET A 95 18.32 5.58 -19.88
CA MET A 95 18.33 4.42 -18.99
C MET A 95 17.55 3.26 -19.62
N GLU A 96 17.95 2.04 -19.28
CA GLU A 96 17.16 0.86 -19.57
C GLU A 96 15.76 0.96 -18.98
N GLU A 97 14.76 0.41 -19.66
CA GLU A 97 13.35 0.56 -19.28
C GLU A 97 13.08 0.09 -17.86
N THR A 98 13.62 -1.05 -17.47
CA THR A 98 13.43 -1.64 -16.13
C THR A 98 13.98 -0.74 -15.04
N GLU A 99 15.15 -0.14 -15.23
CA GLU A 99 15.77 0.78 -14.30
C GLU A 99 14.99 2.10 -14.22
N ARG A 100 14.55 2.60 -15.38
CA ARG A 100 13.72 3.80 -15.48
C ARG A 100 12.39 3.63 -14.77
N LEU A 101 11.70 2.51 -14.95
CA LEU A 101 10.44 2.20 -14.27
C LEU A 101 10.63 2.10 -12.76
N SER A 102 11.70 1.47 -12.29
CA SER A 102 12.03 1.40 -10.86
C SER A 102 12.25 2.79 -10.27
N ALA A 103 12.99 3.65 -10.98
CA ALA A 103 13.21 5.03 -10.55
C ALA A 103 11.89 5.83 -10.51
N PHE A 104 11.03 5.69 -11.53
CA PHE A 104 9.74 6.39 -11.57
C PHE A 104 8.76 5.87 -10.52
N GLN A 105 8.78 4.58 -10.23
CA GLN A 105 8.00 4.02 -9.11
C GLN A 105 8.37 4.70 -7.79
N THR A 106 9.66 4.81 -7.50
CA THR A 106 10.13 5.44 -6.26
C THR A 106 9.78 6.93 -6.22
N LEU A 107 10.13 7.68 -7.29
CA LEU A 107 9.89 9.12 -7.35
C LEU A 107 8.41 9.47 -7.25
N ALA A 108 7.56 8.75 -7.98
CA ALA A 108 6.12 8.99 -7.96
C ALA A 108 5.51 8.61 -6.60
N LYS A 109 5.88 7.47 -6.04
CA LYS A 109 5.43 7.06 -4.71
C LYS A 109 5.78 8.10 -3.66
N ASP A 110 7.03 8.55 -3.63
CA ASP A 110 7.49 9.51 -2.62
C ASP A 110 6.78 10.86 -2.75
N GLU A 111 6.56 11.33 -3.99
CA GLU A 111 5.79 12.55 -4.25
C GLU A 111 4.35 12.43 -3.77
N LYS A 112 3.67 11.31 -4.11
CA LYS A 112 2.28 11.08 -3.67
C LYS A 112 2.18 10.98 -2.15
N LEU A 113 3.10 10.28 -1.51
CA LEU A 113 3.13 10.17 -0.05
C LEU A 113 3.38 11.51 0.64
N ALA A 114 4.24 12.35 0.08
CA ALA A 114 4.45 13.70 0.60
C ALA A 114 3.16 14.53 0.54
N ALA A 115 2.47 14.52 -0.60
CA ALA A 115 1.19 15.21 -0.77
C ALA A 115 0.12 14.68 0.20
N LEU A 116 0.00 13.34 0.35
CA LEU A 116 -0.94 12.74 1.29
C LEU A 116 -0.66 13.16 2.74
N ARG A 117 0.60 13.29 3.13
CA ARG A 117 0.98 13.77 4.47
C ARG A 117 0.58 15.23 4.67
N GLU A 118 0.88 16.09 3.71
CA GLU A 118 0.52 17.52 3.75
C GLU A 118 -0.99 17.70 3.87
N ASP A 119 -1.78 16.99 3.05
CA ASP A 119 -3.25 17.05 3.09
C ASP A 119 -3.81 16.59 4.45
N LEU A 120 -3.29 15.48 4.99
CA LEU A 120 -3.74 14.94 6.27
C LEU A 120 -3.33 15.84 7.44
N GLU A 121 -2.14 16.43 7.40
CA GLU A 121 -1.70 17.42 8.41
C GLU A 121 -2.55 18.69 8.35
N ALA A 122 -2.85 19.20 7.16
CA ALA A 122 -3.75 20.34 6.96
C ALA A 122 -5.17 20.04 7.46
N PHE A 123 -5.61 18.79 7.33
CA PHE A 123 -6.89 18.30 7.89
C PHE A 123 -6.81 18.01 9.40
N ASN A 124 -5.70 18.32 10.07
CA ASN A 124 -5.43 18.02 11.48
C ASN A 124 -5.51 16.52 11.83
N CYS A 125 -5.17 15.67 10.90
CA CYS A 125 -5.10 14.23 11.07
C CYS A 125 -3.63 13.76 10.99
N LYS A 126 -2.98 13.64 12.16
CA LYS A 126 -1.57 13.24 12.26
C LYS A 126 -1.43 11.74 12.48
N PHE A 127 -0.38 11.16 11.93
CA PHE A 127 -0.01 9.77 12.12
C PHE A 127 1.37 9.66 12.77
N ASP A 128 1.50 8.73 13.70
CA ASP A 128 2.75 8.44 14.42
C ASP A 128 3.64 7.50 13.61
N VAL A 129 3.01 6.58 12.87
CA VAL A 129 3.68 5.56 12.06
C VAL A 129 3.13 5.56 10.64
N TRP A 130 4.03 5.52 9.65
CA TRP A 130 3.74 5.28 8.24
C TRP A 130 4.34 3.93 7.86
N PHE A 131 3.52 2.90 7.87
CA PHE A 131 3.94 1.53 7.70
C PHE A 131 3.86 1.09 6.24
N SER A 132 4.96 0.64 5.66
CA SER A 132 5.03 0.13 4.28
C SER A 132 4.63 -1.35 4.24
N GLU A 133 3.62 -1.71 3.45
CA GLU A 133 3.25 -3.10 3.20
C GLU A 133 4.38 -3.87 2.50
N GLN A 134 5.13 -3.20 1.60
CA GLN A 134 6.27 -3.80 0.92
C GLN A 134 7.32 -4.31 1.92
N SER A 135 7.47 -3.65 3.06
CA SER A 135 8.42 -4.08 4.10
C SER A 135 8.11 -5.48 4.67
N LEU A 136 6.84 -5.91 4.65
CA LEU A 136 6.46 -7.27 5.06
C LEU A 136 6.91 -8.32 4.03
N HIS A 137 6.85 -7.97 2.74
CA HIS A 137 7.32 -8.81 1.65
C HIS A 137 8.84 -8.96 1.71
N ASP A 138 9.56 -7.86 1.80
CA ASP A 138 11.03 -7.81 1.81
C ASP A 138 11.63 -8.57 3.01
N ALA A 139 10.97 -8.48 4.16
CA ALA A 139 11.38 -9.17 5.38
C ALA A 139 10.86 -10.62 5.50
N GLY A 140 10.15 -11.14 4.49
CA GLY A 140 9.58 -12.50 4.51
C GLY A 140 8.51 -12.73 5.59
N LYS A 141 7.91 -11.65 6.12
CA LYS A 141 6.94 -11.71 7.23
C LYS A 141 5.64 -12.39 6.86
N ILE A 142 5.24 -12.30 5.59
CA ILE A 142 4.03 -12.97 5.09
C ILE A 142 4.21 -14.49 5.18
N LYS A 143 5.35 -15.01 4.72
CA LYS A 143 5.66 -16.44 4.82
C LYS A 143 5.72 -16.89 6.28
N GLU A 144 6.40 -16.13 7.15
CA GLU A 144 6.49 -16.42 8.59
C GLU A 144 5.12 -16.53 9.26
N ALA A 145 4.21 -15.61 8.92
CA ALA A 145 2.84 -15.60 9.43
C ALA A 145 2.04 -16.83 8.96
N VAL A 146 2.11 -17.17 7.68
CA VAL A 146 1.43 -18.34 7.10
C VAL A 146 2.00 -19.64 7.69
N ASP A 147 3.32 -19.77 7.80
CA ASP A 147 3.98 -20.94 8.41
C ASP A 147 3.57 -21.11 9.88
N THR A 148 3.41 -20.00 10.62
CA THR A 148 2.95 -20.03 12.01
C THR A 148 1.51 -20.54 12.12
N LEU A 149 0.63 -20.12 11.24
CA LEU A 149 -0.76 -20.59 11.22
C LEU A 149 -0.86 -22.04 10.74
N GLN A 150 0.00 -22.48 9.83
CA GLN A 150 0.05 -23.86 9.37
C GLN A 150 0.49 -24.80 10.50
N LYS A 151 1.49 -24.44 11.29
CA LYS A 151 1.91 -25.20 12.48
C LYS A 151 0.81 -25.35 13.54
N LYS A 152 -0.15 -24.39 13.57
CA LYS A 152 -1.31 -24.41 14.48
C LYS A 152 -2.56 -25.05 13.87
N ASP A 153 -2.46 -25.69 12.70
CA ASP A 153 -3.58 -26.27 11.95
C ASP A 153 -4.70 -25.26 11.60
N TYR A 154 -4.34 -23.99 11.44
CA TYR A 154 -5.25 -22.97 10.91
C TYR A 154 -5.09 -22.75 9.40
N VAL A 155 -3.99 -23.23 8.82
CA VAL A 155 -3.75 -23.23 7.37
C VAL A 155 -3.51 -24.66 6.90
N TYR A 156 -4.10 -25.02 5.77
CA TYR A 156 -3.98 -26.33 5.13
C TYR A 156 -3.79 -26.22 3.63
N GLU A 157 -3.24 -27.24 3.02
CA GLU A 157 -3.05 -27.33 1.57
C GLU A 157 -4.27 -27.97 0.90
N LYS A 158 -4.72 -27.38 -0.21
CA LYS A 158 -5.76 -27.94 -1.08
C LYS A 158 -5.56 -27.43 -2.52
N GLY A 159 -5.43 -28.35 -3.47
CA GLY A 159 -5.29 -28.02 -4.88
C GLY A 159 -4.03 -27.20 -5.20
N GLY A 160 -2.92 -27.45 -4.50
CA GLY A 160 -1.66 -26.71 -4.65
C GLY A 160 -1.64 -25.34 -4.00
N ALA A 161 -2.75 -24.87 -3.43
CA ALA A 161 -2.87 -23.60 -2.72
C ALA A 161 -2.95 -23.80 -1.20
N LEU A 162 -2.54 -22.79 -0.44
CA LEU A 162 -2.70 -22.76 1.02
C LEU A 162 -3.97 -21.98 1.39
N TRP A 163 -4.78 -22.57 2.24
CA TRP A 163 -6.08 -22.07 2.67
C TRP A 163 -6.12 -21.85 4.17
N PHE A 164 -6.62 -20.69 4.60
CA PHE A 164 -6.90 -20.40 6.00
C PHE A 164 -8.32 -20.90 6.35
N ARG A 165 -8.46 -21.60 7.49
CA ARG A 165 -9.72 -22.15 8.00
C ARG A 165 -10.61 -21.07 8.62
N SER A 166 -10.99 -20.07 7.82
CA SER A 166 -11.82 -18.96 8.30
C SER A 166 -13.21 -19.40 8.75
N THR A 167 -13.71 -20.54 8.25
CA THR A 167 -14.96 -21.14 8.71
C THR A 167 -14.94 -21.52 10.19
N LYS A 168 -13.77 -21.86 10.75
CA LYS A 168 -13.61 -22.08 12.21
C LYS A 168 -13.90 -20.81 13.05
N PHE A 169 -13.90 -19.65 12.42
CA PHE A 169 -14.10 -18.34 13.05
C PHE A 169 -15.38 -17.65 12.61
N GLY A 170 -16.30 -18.37 11.93
CA GLY A 170 -17.61 -17.86 11.55
C GLY A 170 -17.72 -17.25 10.17
N ASP A 171 -16.69 -17.36 9.33
CA ASP A 171 -16.78 -16.98 7.92
C ASP A 171 -17.60 -18.01 7.12
N ASP A 172 -18.13 -17.63 5.98
CA ASP A 172 -18.94 -18.47 5.08
C ASP A 172 -18.11 -19.54 4.34
N LYS A 173 -16.81 -19.27 4.16
CA LYS A 173 -15.87 -20.16 3.47
C LYS A 173 -14.43 -19.95 3.92
N ASP A 174 -13.58 -20.97 3.72
CA ASP A 174 -12.14 -20.84 3.91
C ASP A 174 -11.53 -19.94 2.82
N ARG A 175 -10.45 -19.24 3.17
CA ARG A 175 -9.82 -18.24 2.32
C ARG A 175 -8.41 -18.63 1.89
N VAL A 176 -8.10 -18.44 0.60
CA VAL A 176 -6.74 -18.66 0.09
C VAL A 176 -5.79 -17.63 0.66
N VAL A 177 -4.66 -18.08 1.21
CA VAL A 177 -3.56 -17.22 1.67
C VAL A 177 -2.38 -17.26 0.71
N ILE A 178 -2.05 -18.42 0.14
CA ILE A 178 -1.06 -18.56 -0.94
C ILE A 178 -1.75 -19.28 -2.09
N ARG A 179 -1.64 -18.72 -3.28
CA ARG A 179 -2.19 -19.32 -4.50
C ARG A 179 -1.35 -20.54 -4.94
N ASP A 180 -1.87 -21.34 -5.84
CA ASP A 180 -1.22 -22.48 -6.45
C ASP A 180 0.09 -22.13 -7.19
N ASN A 181 0.21 -20.91 -7.69
CA ASN A 181 1.43 -20.37 -8.28
C ASN A 181 2.43 -19.79 -7.25
N GLY A 182 2.21 -19.99 -5.95
CA GLY A 182 3.07 -19.52 -4.86
C GLY A 182 2.92 -18.04 -4.48
N VAL A 183 2.03 -17.30 -5.16
CA VAL A 183 1.83 -15.87 -4.89
C VAL A 183 0.88 -15.68 -3.69
N SER A 184 1.29 -14.86 -2.72
CA SER A 184 0.47 -14.49 -1.58
C SER A 184 -0.75 -13.65 -2.00
N THR A 185 -1.83 -13.79 -1.26
CA THR A 185 -3.03 -12.95 -1.42
C THR A 185 -2.94 -11.71 -0.53
N TYR A 186 -3.80 -10.72 -0.77
CA TYR A 186 -3.98 -9.59 0.14
C TYR A 186 -4.32 -10.03 1.56
N PHE A 187 -5.08 -11.11 1.71
CA PHE A 187 -5.44 -11.65 3.02
C PHE A 187 -4.22 -12.17 3.78
N ALA A 188 -3.25 -12.78 3.10
CA ALA A 188 -1.99 -13.20 3.74
C ALA A 188 -1.15 -12.00 4.20
N ALA A 189 -1.10 -10.93 3.40
CA ALA A 189 -0.43 -9.70 3.79
C ALA A 189 -1.10 -9.05 5.03
N ASP A 190 -2.42 -9.04 5.06
CA ASP A 190 -3.22 -8.52 6.17
C ASP A 190 -2.99 -9.31 7.48
N ILE A 191 -2.93 -10.63 7.39
CA ILE A 191 -2.56 -11.52 8.51
C ILE A 191 -1.17 -11.15 9.06
N ALA A 192 -0.17 -11.02 8.17
CA ALA A 192 1.18 -10.67 8.55
C ALA A 192 1.27 -9.27 9.18
N TYR A 193 0.51 -8.34 8.66
CA TYR A 193 0.43 -6.98 9.18
C TYR A 193 -0.16 -6.94 10.60
N HIS A 194 -1.24 -7.68 10.85
CA HIS A 194 -1.83 -7.79 12.19
C HIS A 194 -0.89 -8.51 13.16
N GLN A 195 -0.23 -9.59 12.73
CA GLN A 195 0.80 -10.26 13.55
C GLN A 195 1.92 -9.28 13.92
N ASN A 196 2.40 -8.46 12.98
CA ASN A 196 3.41 -7.45 13.25
C ASN A 196 2.95 -6.44 14.32
N LYS A 197 1.70 -5.99 14.29
CA LYS A 197 1.15 -5.08 15.31
C LYS A 197 1.18 -5.72 16.70
N PHE A 198 0.72 -6.96 16.84
CA PHE A 198 0.78 -7.67 18.12
C PHE A 198 2.22 -7.90 18.60
N GLN A 199 3.15 -8.22 17.70
CA GLN A 199 4.57 -8.37 18.04
C GLN A 199 5.21 -7.07 18.53
N ARG A 200 4.68 -5.90 18.13
CA ARG A 200 5.08 -4.58 18.64
C ARG A 200 4.48 -4.23 20.00
N GLY A 201 3.66 -5.13 20.60
CA GLY A 201 3.14 -5.01 21.95
C GLY A 201 1.81 -4.27 22.07
N PHE A 202 1.04 -4.12 20.99
CA PHE A 202 -0.30 -3.54 21.06
C PHE A 202 -1.31 -4.56 21.59
N ASP A 203 -2.03 -4.21 22.65
CA ASP A 203 -3.09 -5.04 23.23
C ASP A 203 -4.39 -5.00 22.43
N ARG A 204 -4.64 -3.89 21.75
CA ARG A 204 -5.83 -3.64 20.94
C ARG A 204 -5.47 -3.04 19.58
N ILE A 205 -6.14 -3.51 18.56
CA ILE A 205 -6.02 -2.99 17.21
C ILE A 205 -7.41 -2.56 16.74
N ILE A 206 -7.53 -1.33 16.25
CA ILE A 206 -8.75 -0.79 15.67
C ILE A 206 -8.45 -0.45 14.21
N ASN A 207 -9.17 -1.10 13.30
CA ASN A 207 -9.06 -0.84 11.88
C ASN A 207 -10.23 0.05 11.44
N LEU A 208 -9.90 1.10 10.65
CA LEU A 208 -10.88 1.97 10.03
C LEU A 208 -10.85 1.71 8.54
N TRP A 209 -11.91 1.12 8.05
CA TRP A 209 -12.08 0.81 6.62
C TRP A 209 -13.14 1.72 6.00
N GLY A 210 -12.93 2.05 4.74
CA GLY A 210 -13.86 2.83 3.93
C GLY A 210 -14.88 1.99 3.19
#